data_ff85fe9a5fe0884f0c37a2f7be5a8474
#
_entry.id   ff85fe9a5fe0884f0c37a2f7be5a8474
#
_cell.length_a   1.000
_cell.length_b   1.000
_cell.length_c   1.000
_cell.angle_alpha   90.00
_cell.angle_beta   90.00
_cell.angle_gamma   90.00
#
_symmetry.space_group_name_H-M   'P 1'
#
loop_
_entity.id
_entity.type
_entity.pdbx_description
1 polymer ?
#
loop_
_entity_poly.entity_id
_entity_poly.type
_entity_poly.pdbx_seq_one_letter_code
_entity_poly.pdbx_strand_id
1 'polypeptide(L)'
;MIRPFDQSGITRGADNISRYDGRPESLLEMLRNTVDRSGANEAIVEIGGERVNYRELWDRSAELAGGLKDLGIARGDRVAIRLGNGLDWCVAFWGTLMAGAVVVPVNTRFAEPEVEYVINDSGSRFVFLPGHPLPAGSPFAVENLRPTDLAAIFYTSGTT
;
A
#
# COMPACT_ATOMS: atom_id res chain seq x y z
N MET A 1 37.09 6.90 -12.04
CA MET A 1 37.07 7.42 -10.66
C MET A 1 35.64 7.29 -10.16
N ILE A 2 35.38 6.47 -9.15
CA ILE A 2 34.03 6.31 -8.57
C ILE A 2 33.78 7.57 -7.75
N ARG A 3 32.70 8.32 -8.06
CA ARG A 3 32.30 9.46 -7.24
C ARG A 3 31.84 8.96 -5.87
N PRO A 4 32.29 9.54 -4.76
CA PRO A 4 31.76 9.20 -3.45
C PRO A 4 30.23 9.39 -3.43
N PHE A 5 29.53 8.54 -2.70
CA PHE A 5 28.09 8.72 -2.48
C PHE A 5 27.86 10.04 -1.74
N ASP A 6 27.00 10.90 -2.31
CA ASP A 6 26.61 12.15 -1.67
C ASP A 6 25.69 11.84 -0.49
N GLN A 7 26.11 12.18 0.72
CA GLN A 7 25.39 11.98 1.97
C GLN A 7 24.67 13.25 2.45
N SER A 8 24.67 14.32 1.65
CA SER A 8 23.90 15.53 1.98
C SER A 8 22.41 15.19 2.07
N GLY A 9 21.72 15.70 3.08
CA GLY A 9 20.31 15.38 3.31
C GLY A 9 20.04 13.99 3.90
N ILE A 10 21.07 13.36 4.51
CA ILE A 10 20.91 12.11 5.26
C ILE A 10 21.36 12.34 6.71
N THR A 11 20.44 12.10 7.64
CA THR A 11 20.75 12.16 9.09
C THR A 11 20.72 10.76 9.69
N ARG A 12 21.70 10.45 10.53
CA ARG A 12 21.75 9.21 11.30
C ARG A 12 21.11 9.43 12.68
N GLY A 13 20.04 8.71 12.93
CA GLY A 13 19.30 8.78 14.21
C GLY A 13 20.06 8.15 15.37
N ALA A 14 19.58 8.38 16.60
CA ALA A 14 20.11 7.76 17.81
C ALA A 14 20.00 6.21 17.81
N ASP A 15 19.09 5.66 17.02
CA ASP A 15 18.91 4.24 16.73
C ASP A 15 19.93 3.68 15.71
N ASN A 16 20.87 4.52 15.31
CA ASN A 16 21.92 4.20 14.35
C ASN A 16 21.41 3.94 12.90
N ILE A 17 20.17 4.31 12.59
CA ILE A 17 19.56 4.19 11.27
C ILE A 17 19.70 5.50 10.52
N SER A 18 20.21 5.43 9.28
CA SER A 18 20.29 6.58 8.38
C SER A 18 18.95 6.81 7.69
N ARG A 19 18.49 8.05 7.67
CA ARG A 19 17.23 8.48 7.05
C ARG A 19 17.45 9.71 6.19
N TYR A 20 16.70 9.80 5.09
CA TYR A 20 16.66 11.04 4.32
C TYR A 20 15.91 12.13 5.09
N ASP A 21 16.46 13.35 5.09
CA ASP A 21 15.82 14.52 5.68
C ASP A 21 14.61 14.94 4.83
N GLY A 22 13.57 15.46 5.50
CA GLY A 22 12.37 15.98 4.83
C GLY A 22 11.53 14.91 4.11
N ARG A 23 11.73 13.62 4.40
CA ARG A 23 10.85 12.57 3.88
C ARG A 23 9.44 12.71 4.49
N PRO A 24 8.39 12.35 3.74
CA PRO A 24 7.04 12.23 4.29
C PRO A 24 7.01 11.26 5.48
N GLU A 25 6.18 11.54 6.47
CA GLU A 25 6.06 10.69 7.66
C GLU A 25 5.36 9.36 7.40
N SER A 26 4.59 9.28 6.30
CA SER A 26 3.89 8.06 5.89
C SER A 26 3.85 7.91 4.38
N LEU A 27 3.59 6.66 3.90
CA LEU A 27 3.33 6.40 2.48
C LEU A 27 2.10 7.19 1.99
N LEU A 28 1.09 7.34 2.83
CA LEU A 28 -0.12 8.06 2.47
C LEU A 28 0.16 9.57 2.28
N GLU A 29 0.97 10.16 3.13
CA GLU A 29 1.42 11.55 2.97
C GLU A 29 2.24 11.69 1.68
N MET A 30 3.12 10.74 1.39
CA MET A 30 3.90 10.73 0.14
C MET A 30 2.98 10.75 -1.09
N LEU A 31 1.94 9.91 -1.10
CA LEU A 31 0.96 9.89 -2.20
C LEU A 31 0.18 11.21 -2.27
N ARG A 32 -0.29 11.74 -1.14
CA ARG A 32 -1.01 13.02 -1.06
C ARG A 32 -0.19 14.17 -1.65
N ASN A 33 1.06 14.29 -1.20
CA ASN A 33 1.99 15.30 -1.73
C ASN A 33 2.23 15.14 -3.25
N THR A 34 2.18 13.92 -3.77
CA THR A 34 2.30 13.66 -5.20
C THR A 34 1.03 14.06 -5.94
N VAL A 35 -0.14 13.75 -5.40
CA VAL A 35 -1.44 14.19 -5.95
C VAL A 35 -1.53 15.72 -6.00
N ASP A 36 -1.13 16.40 -4.95
CA ASP A 36 -1.18 17.86 -4.87
C ASP A 36 -0.26 18.52 -5.89
N ARG A 37 0.93 17.96 -6.09
CA ARG A 37 1.93 18.50 -7.05
C ARG A 37 1.69 18.08 -8.48
N SER A 38 1.20 16.88 -8.71
CA SER A 38 1.22 16.21 -10.04
C SER A 38 -0.05 15.38 -10.30
N GLY A 39 -1.19 15.76 -9.73
CA GLY A 39 -2.43 14.97 -9.76
C GLY A 39 -2.92 14.61 -11.17
N ALA A 40 -2.67 15.47 -12.16
CA ALA A 40 -3.06 15.21 -13.55
C ALA A 40 -2.08 14.32 -14.34
N ASN A 41 -0.89 14.02 -13.77
CA ASN A 41 0.08 13.16 -14.45
C ASN A 41 -0.32 11.69 -14.34
N GLU A 42 0.07 10.90 -15.33
CA GLU A 42 -0.17 9.45 -15.33
C GLU A 42 0.54 8.78 -14.12
N ALA A 43 -0.23 8.02 -13.37
CA ALA A 43 0.24 7.24 -12.23
C ALA A 43 0.40 5.76 -12.60
N ILE A 44 -0.56 5.21 -13.35
CA ILE A 44 -0.60 3.80 -13.74
C ILE A 44 -1.00 3.72 -15.21
N VAL A 45 -0.27 2.89 -15.93
CA VAL A 45 -0.54 2.58 -17.33
C VAL A 45 -0.55 1.07 -17.49
N GLU A 46 -1.70 0.49 -17.76
CA GLU A 46 -1.81 -0.92 -18.13
C GLU A 46 -1.58 -1.08 -19.63
N ILE A 47 -0.74 -2.02 -20.02
CA ILE A 47 -0.47 -2.29 -21.43
C ILE A 47 -1.72 -2.89 -22.07
N GLY A 48 -2.33 -2.16 -23.01
CA GLY A 48 -3.60 -2.56 -23.63
C GLY A 48 -4.83 -2.37 -22.75
N GLY A 49 -4.69 -1.75 -21.59
CA GLY A 49 -5.72 -1.49 -20.62
C GLY A 49 -5.90 -0.01 -20.28
N GLU A 50 -6.29 0.26 -19.07
CA GLU A 50 -6.63 1.59 -18.58
C GLU A 50 -5.38 2.43 -18.26
N ARG A 51 -5.52 3.76 -18.36
CA ARG A 51 -4.52 4.74 -17.95
C ARG A 51 -5.15 5.64 -16.89
N VAL A 52 -4.52 5.75 -15.75
CA VAL A 52 -5.07 6.43 -14.56
C VAL A 52 -4.05 7.45 -14.07
N ASN A 53 -4.48 8.67 -13.83
CA ASN A 53 -3.66 9.71 -13.23
C ASN A 53 -3.61 9.59 -11.68
N TYR A 54 -2.74 10.38 -11.02
CA TYR A 54 -2.60 10.32 -9.55
C TYR A 54 -3.87 10.73 -8.80
N ARG A 55 -4.67 11.65 -9.34
CA ARG A 55 -5.95 12.06 -8.75
C ARG A 55 -6.96 10.93 -8.80
N GLU A 56 -7.12 10.30 -9.94
CA GLU A 56 -8.01 9.15 -10.11
C GLU A 56 -7.59 7.95 -9.26
N LEU A 57 -6.27 7.69 -9.15
CA LEU A 57 -5.76 6.65 -8.25
C LEU A 57 -6.14 6.96 -6.80
N TRP A 58 -5.97 8.21 -6.36
CA TRP A 58 -6.36 8.64 -5.02
C TRP A 58 -7.84 8.46 -4.78
N ASP A 59 -8.70 8.94 -5.69
CA ASP A 59 -10.15 8.91 -5.53
C ASP A 59 -10.67 7.48 -5.46
N ARG A 60 -10.24 6.60 -6.37
CA ARG A 60 -10.60 5.16 -6.36
C ARG A 60 -10.11 4.46 -5.09
N SER A 61 -8.92 4.79 -4.62
CA SER A 61 -8.37 4.22 -3.39
C SER A 61 -9.12 4.71 -2.16
N ALA A 62 -9.58 5.96 -2.14
CA ALA A 62 -10.40 6.50 -1.04
C ALA A 62 -11.78 5.86 -1.01
N GLU A 63 -12.41 5.60 -2.16
CA GLU A 63 -13.68 4.86 -2.24
C GLU A 63 -13.52 3.42 -1.74
N LEU A 64 -12.42 2.74 -2.12
CA LEU A 64 -12.12 1.40 -1.62
C LEU A 64 -11.90 1.41 -0.10
N ALA A 65 -11.20 2.41 0.43
CA ALA A 65 -11.00 2.55 1.88
C ALA A 65 -12.32 2.72 2.62
N GLY A 66 -13.28 3.48 2.05
CA GLY A 66 -14.64 3.57 2.56
C GLY A 66 -15.35 2.22 2.58
N GLY A 67 -15.27 1.47 1.47
CA GLY A 67 -15.85 0.13 1.39
C GLY A 67 -15.25 -0.86 2.40
N LEU A 68 -13.92 -0.83 2.63
CA LEU A 68 -13.27 -1.64 3.67
C LEU A 68 -13.77 -1.26 5.07
N LYS A 69 -13.95 0.04 5.33
CA LYS A 69 -14.49 0.52 6.60
C LYS A 69 -15.92 0.05 6.82
N ASP A 70 -16.77 0.08 5.78
CA ASP A 70 -18.14 -0.41 5.82
C ASP A 70 -18.20 -1.93 6.08
N LEU A 71 -17.17 -2.68 5.65
CA LEU A 71 -16.96 -4.09 5.98
C LEU A 71 -16.37 -4.33 7.39
N GLY A 72 -16.16 -3.28 8.18
CA GLY A 72 -15.67 -3.36 9.55
C GLY A 72 -14.15 -3.51 9.68
N ILE A 73 -13.39 -3.20 8.63
CA ILE A 73 -11.93 -3.13 8.70
C ILE A 73 -11.53 -1.87 9.46
N ALA A 74 -10.75 -2.06 10.52
CA ALA A 74 -10.28 -1.00 11.40
C ALA A 74 -8.77 -0.75 11.24
N ARG A 75 -8.30 0.38 11.79
CA ARG A 75 -6.86 0.72 11.81
C ARG A 75 -6.06 -0.40 12.47
N GLY A 76 -5.00 -0.84 11.78
CA GLY A 76 -4.12 -1.92 12.20
C GLY A 76 -4.59 -3.33 11.85
N ASP A 77 -5.80 -3.49 11.30
CA ASP A 77 -6.22 -4.78 10.73
C ASP A 77 -5.36 -5.12 9.51
N ARG A 78 -5.11 -6.40 9.28
CA ARG A 78 -4.37 -6.88 8.11
C ARG A 78 -5.34 -7.22 7.00
N VAL A 79 -4.96 -6.81 5.81
CA VAL A 79 -5.73 -7.04 4.58
C VAL A 79 -4.81 -7.69 3.56
N ALA A 80 -5.11 -8.92 3.17
CA ALA A 80 -4.34 -9.66 2.19
C ALA A 80 -4.71 -9.26 0.76
N ILE A 81 -3.72 -9.14 -0.11
CA ILE A 81 -3.92 -8.82 -1.53
C ILE A 81 -3.34 -9.95 -2.38
N ARG A 82 -4.20 -10.82 -2.90
CA ARG A 82 -3.87 -11.89 -3.86
C ARG A 82 -4.38 -11.52 -5.25
N LEU A 83 -3.99 -10.35 -5.73
CA LEU A 83 -4.31 -9.86 -7.08
C LEU A 83 -3.08 -9.90 -7.97
N GLY A 84 -3.29 -10.07 -9.27
CA GLY A 84 -2.22 -9.88 -10.26
C GLY A 84 -1.78 -8.42 -10.34
N ASN A 85 -0.60 -8.19 -10.92
CA ASN A 85 -0.11 -6.83 -11.14
C ASN A 85 -1.07 -6.09 -12.08
N GLY A 86 -1.53 -4.91 -11.64
CA GLY A 86 -2.47 -4.10 -12.39
C GLY A 86 -3.05 -2.97 -11.55
N LEU A 87 -4.00 -2.27 -12.12
CA LEU A 87 -4.68 -1.15 -11.47
C LEU A 87 -5.38 -1.58 -10.19
N ASP A 88 -6.11 -2.70 -10.21
CA ASP A 88 -6.83 -3.21 -9.03
C ASP A 88 -5.90 -3.50 -7.87
N TRP A 89 -4.70 -4.04 -8.14
CA TRP A 89 -3.68 -4.26 -7.10
C TRP A 89 -3.22 -2.93 -6.49
N CYS A 90 -2.98 -1.92 -7.32
CA CYS A 90 -2.57 -0.61 -6.84
C CYS A 90 -3.66 0.09 -6.03
N VAL A 91 -4.92 0.02 -6.50
CA VAL A 91 -6.07 0.58 -5.77
C VAL A 91 -6.27 -0.15 -4.46
N ALA A 92 -6.17 -1.50 -4.44
CA ALA A 92 -6.26 -2.30 -3.22
C ALA A 92 -5.15 -1.95 -2.22
N PHE A 93 -3.90 -1.76 -2.70
CA PHE A 93 -2.77 -1.37 -1.87
C PHE A 93 -3.00 0.00 -1.20
N TRP A 94 -3.27 1.03 -2.00
CA TRP A 94 -3.45 2.38 -1.48
C TRP A 94 -4.72 2.52 -0.66
N GLY A 95 -5.83 1.90 -1.07
CA GLY A 95 -7.08 1.92 -0.32
C GLY A 95 -6.97 1.22 1.04
N THR A 96 -6.21 0.12 1.12
CA THR A 96 -5.91 -0.53 2.40
C THR A 96 -5.13 0.41 3.32
N LEU A 97 -4.11 1.10 2.82
CA LEU A 97 -3.37 2.11 3.60
C LEU A 97 -4.25 3.29 4.01
N MET A 98 -5.15 3.75 3.11
CA MET A 98 -6.10 4.81 3.42
C MET A 98 -7.12 4.40 4.47
N ALA A 99 -7.50 3.12 4.54
CA ALA A 99 -8.31 2.59 5.65
C ALA A 99 -7.56 2.54 6.99
N GLY A 100 -6.25 2.80 6.99
CA GLY A 100 -5.38 2.65 8.15
C GLY A 100 -5.02 1.20 8.46
N ALA A 101 -5.31 0.30 7.54
CA ALA A 101 -5.03 -1.13 7.65
C ALA A 101 -3.62 -1.46 7.14
N VAL A 102 -3.16 -2.65 7.45
CA VAL A 102 -1.84 -3.17 7.09
C VAL A 102 -1.95 -4.06 5.87
N VAL A 103 -1.21 -3.75 4.82
CA VAL A 103 -1.19 -4.53 3.58
C VAL A 103 -0.40 -5.81 3.76
N VAL A 104 -0.96 -6.94 3.30
CA VAL A 104 -0.27 -8.23 3.24
C VAL A 104 -0.27 -8.73 1.78
N PRO A 105 0.75 -8.41 0.99
CA PRO A 105 0.84 -8.91 -0.38
C PRO A 105 1.02 -10.42 -0.41
N VAL A 106 0.19 -11.12 -1.17
CA VAL A 106 0.24 -12.57 -1.34
C VAL A 106 0.65 -12.89 -2.78
N ASN A 107 1.73 -13.65 -2.93
CA ASN A 107 2.19 -14.05 -4.25
C ASN A 107 1.12 -14.90 -4.96
N THR A 108 0.72 -14.49 -6.16
CA THR A 108 -0.30 -15.19 -6.96
C THR A 108 0.13 -16.60 -7.42
N ARG A 109 1.44 -16.91 -7.32
CA ARG A 109 2.00 -18.23 -7.65
C ARG A 109 2.04 -19.19 -6.47
N PHE A 110 1.70 -18.73 -5.26
CA PHE A 110 1.64 -19.61 -4.10
C PHE A 110 0.54 -20.66 -4.27
N ALA A 111 0.84 -21.89 -3.88
CA ALA A 111 -0.16 -22.94 -3.74
C ALA A 111 -1.12 -22.62 -2.58
N GLU A 112 -2.33 -23.19 -2.59
CA GLU A 112 -3.34 -22.89 -1.57
C GLU A 112 -2.82 -23.05 -0.12
N PRO A 113 -2.03 -24.10 0.25
CA PRO A 113 -1.50 -24.21 1.60
C PRO A 113 -0.58 -23.04 2.01
N GLU A 114 0.20 -22.50 1.06
CA GLU A 114 1.06 -21.32 1.31
C GLU A 114 0.23 -20.06 1.50
N VAL A 115 -0.85 -19.92 0.71
CA VAL A 115 -1.81 -18.80 0.85
C VAL A 115 -2.50 -18.86 2.20
N GLU A 116 -3.02 -20.04 2.58
CA GLU A 116 -3.65 -20.25 3.88
C GLU A 116 -2.69 -19.93 5.05
N TYR A 117 -1.42 -20.35 4.92
CA TYR A 117 -0.40 -20.02 5.91
C TYR A 117 -0.25 -18.49 6.06
N VAL A 118 -0.07 -17.75 4.95
CA VAL A 118 0.09 -16.29 4.99
C VAL A 118 -1.13 -15.61 5.60
N ILE A 119 -2.34 -16.00 5.24
CA ILE A 119 -3.58 -15.42 5.75
C ILE A 119 -3.72 -15.66 7.25
N ASN A 120 -3.48 -16.89 7.70
CA ASN A 120 -3.63 -17.27 9.10
C ASN A 120 -2.54 -16.66 9.98
N ASP A 121 -1.27 -16.73 9.56
CA ASP A 121 -0.13 -16.20 10.31
C ASP A 121 -0.19 -14.67 10.43
N SER A 122 -0.53 -13.96 9.36
CA SER A 122 -0.75 -12.52 9.41
C SER A 122 -2.01 -12.12 10.18
N GLY A 123 -2.96 -13.04 10.36
CA GLY A 123 -4.28 -12.77 10.89
C GLY A 123 -5.07 -11.80 10.01
N SER A 124 -4.99 -11.95 8.69
CA SER A 124 -5.70 -11.10 7.73
C SER A 124 -7.21 -11.24 7.90
N ARG A 125 -7.90 -10.11 8.03
CA ARG A 125 -9.36 -10.06 8.22
C ARG A 125 -10.14 -9.95 6.92
N PHE A 126 -9.47 -9.54 5.86
CA PHE A 126 -10.04 -9.45 4.52
C PHE A 126 -9.00 -9.89 3.49
N VAL A 127 -9.46 -10.44 2.37
CA VAL A 127 -8.59 -10.92 1.29
C VAL A 127 -9.17 -10.46 -0.05
N PHE A 128 -8.39 -9.71 -0.81
CA PHE A 128 -8.72 -9.42 -2.21
C PHE A 128 -8.35 -10.62 -3.07
N LEU A 129 -9.30 -11.11 -3.84
CA LEU A 129 -9.15 -12.25 -4.75
C LEU A 129 -9.47 -11.86 -6.19
N PRO A 130 -8.82 -12.49 -7.19
CA PRO A 130 -9.15 -12.27 -8.59
C PRO A 130 -10.62 -12.56 -8.91
N GLY A 131 -11.21 -11.77 -9.79
CA GLY A 131 -12.59 -11.95 -10.23
C GLY A 131 -13.66 -11.49 -9.25
N HIS A 132 -13.29 -10.92 -8.11
CA HIS A 132 -14.24 -10.28 -7.19
C HIS A 132 -14.12 -8.75 -7.33
N PRO A 133 -15.26 -8.04 -7.32
CA PRO A 133 -15.24 -6.58 -7.36
C PRO A 133 -14.55 -6.03 -6.11
N LEU A 134 -13.84 -4.93 -6.28
CA LEU A 134 -13.27 -4.20 -5.15
C LEU A 134 -14.43 -3.53 -4.36
N PRO A 135 -14.41 -3.60 -3.01
CA PRO A 135 -15.39 -2.89 -2.21
C PRO A 135 -15.27 -1.39 -2.45
N ALA A 136 -16.43 -0.71 -2.49
CA ALA A 136 -16.51 0.72 -2.64
C ALA A 136 -17.50 1.29 -1.63
N GLY A 137 -17.18 2.46 -1.08
CA GLY A 137 -18.01 3.17 -0.10
C GLY A 137 -17.76 4.68 -0.17
N SER A 138 -18.25 5.42 0.81
CA SER A 138 -17.97 6.86 0.90
C SER A 138 -16.45 7.08 1.02
N PRO A 139 -15.86 7.96 0.20
CA PRO A 139 -14.41 8.19 0.21
C PRO A 139 -13.88 8.45 1.62
N PHE A 140 -12.83 7.72 1.98
CA PHE A 140 -12.21 7.79 3.30
C PHE A 140 -10.68 7.74 3.19
N ALA A 141 -10.00 8.51 4.03
CA ALA A 141 -8.57 8.37 4.24
C ALA A 141 -8.27 8.63 5.72
N VAL A 142 -7.58 7.70 6.35
CA VAL A 142 -7.15 7.83 7.74
C VAL A 142 -6.24 9.04 7.93
N GLU A 143 -6.37 9.70 9.06
CA GLU A 143 -5.49 10.79 9.46
C GLU A 143 -4.54 10.37 10.58
N ASN A 144 -3.51 11.19 10.83
CA ASN A 144 -2.57 11.04 11.94
C ASN A 144 -1.87 9.68 11.96
N LEU A 145 -1.39 9.21 10.79
CA LEU A 145 -0.46 8.10 10.71
C LEU A 145 0.91 8.53 11.25
N ARG A 146 1.53 7.66 12.03
CA ARG A 146 2.87 7.88 12.59
C ARG A 146 3.92 7.14 11.77
N PRO A 147 5.17 7.57 11.74
CA PRO A 147 6.26 6.86 11.08
C PRO A 147 6.51 5.44 11.60
N THR A 148 5.98 5.14 12.81
CA THR A 148 6.07 3.84 13.46
C THR A 148 4.87 2.93 13.18
N ASP A 149 3.83 3.43 12.54
CA ASP A 149 2.66 2.60 12.19
C ASP A 149 3.04 1.62 11.08
N LEU A 150 2.62 0.38 11.24
CA LEU A 150 2.92 -0.68 10.30
C LEU A 150 2.14 -0.45 9.00
N ALA A 151 2.83 -0.38 7.87
CA ALA A 151 2.21 -0.20 6.56
C ALA A 151 1.96 -1.53 5.85
N ALA A 152 2.91 -2.47 5.93
CA ALA A 152 2.80 -3.75 5.23
C ALA A 152 3.60 -4.86 5.92
N ILE A 153 3.18 -6.11 5.69
CA ILE A 153 3.89 -7.34 6.08
C ILE A 153 4.18 -8.14 4.81
N PHE A 154 5.46 -8.38 4.53
CA PHE A 154 5.88 -9.15 3.37
C PHE A 154 6.38 -10.52 3.80
N TYR A 155 5.86 -11.56 3.12
CA TYR A 155 6.33 -12.93 3.26
C TYR A 155 7.35 -13.22 2.16
N THR A 156 8.54 -13.62 2.55
CA THR A 156 9.58 -14.06 1.63
C THR A 156 9.77 -15.58 1.78
N SER A 157 10.08 -16.27 0.67
CA SER A 157 10.56 -17.64 0.76
C SER A 157 11.85 -17.63 1.59
N GLY A 158 11.77 -18.09 2.84
CA GLY A 158 12.94 -18.15 3.71
C GLY A 158 14.03 -19.02 3.11
N THR A 159 15.26 -18.55 3.20
CA THR A 159 16.41 -19.47 3.11
C THR A 159 16.46 -20.24 4.42
N THR A 160 15.86 -21.42 4.44
CA THR A 160 16.15 -22.44 5.45
C THR A 160 17.54 -23.02 5.20
#